data_da231c521fbcbe6874d70aad1b0b8ed5
#
_entry.id   da231c521fbcbe6874d70aad1b0b8ed5
#
_cell.length_a   1.000
_cell.length_b   1.000
_cell.length_c   1.000
_cell.angle_alpha   90.00
_cell.angle_beta   90.00
_cell.angle_gamma   90.00
#
_symmetry.space_group_name_H-M   'P 1'
#
loop_
_entity.id
_entity.type
_entity.pdbx_description
1 polymer ?
#
loop_
_entity_poly.entity_id
_entity_poly.type
_entity_poly.pdbx_seq_one_letter_code
_entity_poly.pdbx_strand_id
1 'polypeptide(L)'
;TCLSLLTPIIQALAEVHEHGIIHRDISPDNIMVRPDGRLILLDLGAAKDLDIQGRDGNVQSSQMVAKQGFSPIEQYQRNASIGPWTDVYAMAATIYYCCTGILPPTAVDRIVDDTLTCQPLLTQAQFDVLAYCMSIRAENRPKNMTALLQMAVRPQGGQAEPPRAVPTPPQPVETVKAPPR
;
A
#
# COMPACT_ATOMS: atom_id res chain seq x y z
N THR A 1 -5.05 6.02 -20.08
CA THR A 1 -5.57 5.60 -18.76
C THR A 1 -4.75 6.26 -17.65
N CYS A 2 -5.36 6.48 -16.47
CA CYS A 2 -4.67 7.06 -15.32
C CYS A 2 -3.39 6.29 -14.97
N LEU A 3 -3.44 4.97 -15.03
CA LEU A 3 -2.30 4.09 -14.77
C LEU A 3 -1.13 4.34 -15.72
N SER A 4 -1.36 4.51 -17.03
CA SER A 4 -0.28 4.75 -17.99
C SER A 4 0.43 6.10 -17.76
N LEU A 5 -0.28 7.09 -17.23
CA LEU A 5 0.33 8.38 -16.83
C LEU A 5 1.21 8.23 -15.59
N LEU A 6 0.83 7.39 -14.63
CA LEU A 6 1.58 7.17 -13.38
C LEU A 6 2.72 6.13 -13.53
N THR A 7 2.75 5.35 -14.61
CA THR A 7 3.80 4.34 -14.86
C THR A 7 5.22 4.89 -14.70
N PRO A 8 5.59 6.07 -15.25
CA PRO A 8 6.95 6.60 -15.06
C PRO A 8 7.30 6.88 -13.60
N ILE A 9 6.34 7.35 -12.81
CA ILE A 9 6.55 7.57 -11.36
C ILE A 9 6.75 6.24 -10.64
N ILE A 10 5.97 5.22 -10.97
CA ILE A 10 6.08 3.89 -10.35
C ILE A 10 7.44 3.26 -10.69
N GLN A 11 7.94 3.46 -11.92
CA GLN A 11 9.27 2.99 -12.33
C GLN A 11 10.38 3.73 -11.56
N ALA A 12 10.31 5.05 -11.46
CA ALA A 12 11.27 5.83 -10.69
C ALA A 12 11.28 5.43 -9.20
N LEU A 13 10.12 5.17 -8.61
CA LEU A 13 10.04 4.67 -7.23
C LEU A 13 10.64 3.27 -7.08
N ALA A 14 10.51 2.39 -8.09
CA ALA A 14 11.18 1.10 -8.05
C ALA A 14 12.70 1.24 -7.98
N GLU A 15 13.29 2.15 -8.76
CA GLU A 15 14.72 2.47 -8.73
C GLU A 15 15.15 3.08 -7.38
N VAL A 16 14.35 4.00 -6.84
CA VAL A 16 14.60 4.61 -5.52
C VAL A 16 14.59 3.55 -4.41
N HIS A 17 13.67 2.59 -4.48
CA HIS A 17 13.61 1.48 -3.52
C HIS A 17 14.83 0.54 -3.59
N GLU A 18 15.43 0.34 -4.77
CA GLU A 18 16.66 -0.43 -4.92
C GLU A 18 17.86 0.22 -4.17
N HIS A 19 17.80 1.53 -3.97
CA HIS A 19 18.77 2.27 -3.15
C HIS A 19 18.39 2.36 -1.66
N GLY A 20 17.39 1.59 -1.22
CA GLY A 20 16.95 1.56 0.17
C GLY A 20 16.17 2.78 0.64
N ILE A 21 15.73 3.67 -0.26
CA ILE A 21 14.99 4.89 0.08
C ILE A 21 13.50 4.65 -0.07
N ILE A 22 12.70 4.99 0.93
CA ILE A 22 11.22 4.91 0.94
C ILE A 22 10.66 6.32 1.00
N HIS A 23 9.75 6.65 0.08
CA HIS A 23 9.21 8.01 -0.08
C HIS A 23 8.30 8.44 1.08
N ARG A 24 7.34 7.59 1.49
CA ARG A 24 6.42 7.73 2.64
C ARG A 24 5.34 8.80 2.53
N ASP A 25 5.35 9.65 1.52
CA ASP A 25 4.34 10.71 1.32
C ASP A 25 3.85 10.76 -0.14
N ILE A 26 3.49 9.60 -0.69
CA ILE A 26 2.89 9.51 -2.03
C ILE A 26 1.41 9.85 -1.94
N SER A 27 1.01 10.87 -2.70
CA SER A 27 -0.38 11.32 -2.80
C SER A 27 -0.53 12.26 -4.00
N PRO A 28 -1.74 12.56 -4.44
CA PRO A 28 -1.96 13.50 -5.57
C PRO A 28 -1.36 14.88 -5.35
N ASP A 29 -1.29 15.37 -4.11
CA ASP A 29 -0.72 16.71 -3.81
C ASP A 29 0.79 16.77 -4.07
N ASN A 30 1.47 15.62 -4.02
CA ASN A 30 2.89 15.51 -4.30
C ASN A 30 3.17 15.08 -5.75
N ILE A 31 2.16 15.06 -6.62
CA ILE A 31 2.31 14.77 -8.04
C ILE A 31 2.00 16.01 -8.86
N MET A 32 3.02 16.54 -9.51
CA MET A 32 2.89 17.70 -10.39
C MET A 32 2.77 17.28 -11.85
N VAL A 33 1.86 17.91 -12.57
CA VAL A 33 1.73 17.77 -14.02
C VAL A 33 2.54 18.89 -14.68
N ARG A 34 3.53 18.54 -15.51
CA ARG A 34 4.31 19.51 -16.29
C ARG A 34 3.53 19.99 -17.51
N PRO A 35 3.92 21.12 -18.11
CA PRO A 35 3.32 21.62 -19.35
C PRO A 35 3.40 20.65 -20.53
N ASP A 36 4.40 19.74 -20.53
CA ASP A 36 4.55 18.69 -21.52
C ASP A 36 3.69 17.44 -21.24
N GLY A 37 2.84 17.48 -20.19
CA GLY A 37 1.98 16.39 -19.76
C GLY A 37 2.66 15.30 -18.93
N ARG A 38 3.96 15.41 -18.66
CA ARG A 38 4.67 14.46 -17.79
C ARG A 38 4.34 14.70 -16.33
N LEU A 39 4.25 13.62 -15.56
CA LEU A 39 4.08 13.67 -14.13
C LEU A 39 5.43 13.62 -13.41
N ILE A 40 5.56 14.41 -12.36
CA ILE A 40 6.73 14.42 -11.47
C ILE A 40 6.24 14.21 -10.05
N LEU A 41 6.87 13.29 -9.33
CA LEU A 41 6.70 13.14 -7.91
C LEU A 41 7.60 14.15 -7.19
N LEU A 42 7.00 14.96 -6.33
CA LEU A 42 7.67 16.00 -5.56
C LEU A 42 8.00 15.47 -4.16
N ASP A 43 8.97 16.12 -3.55
CA ASP A 43 9.26 16.11 -2.11
C ASP A 43 9.62 14.73 -1.51
N LEU A 44 10.91 14.48 -1.47
CA LEU A 44 11.52 13.41 -0.68
C LEU A 44 11.74 13.81 0.81
N GLY A 45 11.10 14.90 1.29
CA GLY A 45 11.30 15.41 2.65
C GLY A 45 10.87 14.45 3.76
N ALA A 46 9.94 13.55 3.45
CA ALA A 46 9.52 12.46 4.33
C ALA A 46 10.32 11.16 4.11
N ALA A 47 11.19 11.11 3.11
CA ALA A 47 11.94 9.91 2.75
C ALA A 47 12.82 9.44 3.90
N LYS A 48 12.93 8.13 4.05
CA LYS A 48 13.74 7.47 5.05
C LYS A 48 14.69 6.48 4.38
N ASP A 49 15.97 6.63 4.69
CA ASP A 49 16.99 5.68 4.31
C ASP A 49 16.92 4.47 5.25
N LEU A 50 16.77 3.28 4.70
CA LEU A 50 16.68 2.02 5.45
C LEU A 50 18.01 1.68 6.15
N ASP A 51 19.16 2.16 5.61
CA ASP A 51 20.47 1.86 6.16
C ASP A 51 20.79 2.64 7.46
N ILE A 52 20.10 3.75 7.71
CA ILE A 52 20.35 4.58 8.90
C ILE A 52 19.70 3.97 10.18
N GLN A 53 18.81 3.00 10.04
CA GLN A 53 18.15 2.36 11.21
C GLN A 53 19.10 1.53 12.09
N GLY A 54 20.34 1.26 11.65
CA GLY A 54 21.29 0.39 12.34
C GLY A 54 22.35 1.07 13.20
N ARG A 55 22.52 2.40 13.17
CA ARG A 55 23.71 3.02 13.79
C ARG A 55 23.49 3.90 15.01
N ASP A 56 22.38 4.56 15.16
CA ASP A 56 22.16 5.40 16.33
C ASP A 56 20.71 5.28 16.83
N GLY A 57 20.53 4.66 17.99
CA GLY A 57 19.24 4.44 18.67
C GLY A 57 18.50 5.72 19.10
N ASN A 58 18.75 6.84 18.47
CA ASN A 58 18.15 8.13 18.74
C ASN A 58 17.68 8.80 17.45
N VAL A 59 16.78 8.13 16.72
CA VAL A 59 16.05 8.79 15.65
C VAL A 59 15.01 9.69 16.30
N GLN A 60 15.36 10.96 16.44
CA GLN A 60 14.37 12.02 16.66
C GLN A 60 13.26 11.79 15.63
N SER A 61 12.05 11.58 16.13
CA SER A 61 10.82 11.39 15.39
C SER A 61 10.70 12.44 14.27
N SER A 62 11.09 12.07 13.05
CA SER A 62 10.51 12.74 11.89
C SER A 62 9.01 12.64 12.10
N GLN A 63 8.34 13.78 12.21
CA GLN A 63 6.89 13.83 12.44
C GLN A 63 6.22 12.81 11.53
N MET A 64 5.42 11.92 12.14
CA MET A 64 4.64 10.95 11.37
C MET A 64 3.68 11.73 10.47
N VAL A 65 4.09 11.97 9.24
CA VAL A 65 3.25 12.62 8.24
C VAL A 65 2.34 11.53 7.67
N ALA A 66 1.26 11.24 8.41
CA ALA A 66 0.23 10.35 7.92
C ALA A 66 -0.83 11.16 7.19
N LYS A 67 -1.06 10.86 5.92
CA LYS A 67 -2.04 11.53 5.06
C LYS A 67 -3.30 10.68 4.96
N GLN A 68 -4.44 11.28 5.35
CA GLN A 68 -5.73 10.58 5.34
C GLN A 68 -6.04 9.97 3.97
N GLY A 69 -6.45 8.70 3.98
CA GLY A 69 -6.78 7.95 2.77
C GLY A 69 -5.57 7.40 1.99
N PHE A 70 -4.39 8.00 2.12
CA PHE A 70 -3.19 7.60 1.35
C PHE A 70 -2.16 6.84 2.19
N SER A 71 -2.04 7.15 3.49
CA SER A 71 -1.05 6.50 4.36
C SER A 71 -1.55 5.16 4.87
N PRO A 72 -0.73 4.08 4.76
CA PRO A 72 -1.03 2.79 5.34
C PRO A 72 -0.88 2.80 6.87
N ILE A 73 -1.39 1.75 7.51
CA ILE A 73 -1.50 1.66 8.97
C ILE A 73 -0.15 1.74 9.70
N GLU A 74 0.91 1.20 9.10
CA GLU A 74 2.25 1.24 9.69
C GLU A 74 2.80 2.67 9.85
N GLN A 75 2.32 3.64 9.05
CA GLN A 75 2.70 5.04 9.21
C GLN A 75 2.04 5.72 10.42
N TYR A 76 1.03 5.11 11.03
CA TYR A 76 0.40 5.58 12.27
C TYR A 76 1.01 4.94 13.53
N GLN A 77 1.91 3.97 13.37
CA GLN A 77 2.50 3.19 14.44
C GLN A 77 3.98 3.54 14.63
N ARG A 78 4.39 3.85 15.87
CA ARG A 78 5.78 4.29 16.17
C ARG A 78 6.86 3.25 15.85
N ASN A 79 6.54 1.96 16.01
CA ASN A 79 7.51 0.86 15.91
C ASN A 79 7.20 -0.08 14.73
N ALA A 80 6.38 0.35 13.78
CA ALA A 80 6.08 -0.48 12.63
C ALA A 80 7.23 -0.46 11.62
N SER A 81 7.40 -1.59 10.94
CA SER A 81 8.36 -1.70 9.83
C SER A 81 7.85 -0.93 8.62
N ILE A 82 8.66 0.01 8.15
CA ILE A 82 8.44 0.77 6.91
C ILE A 82 9.31 0.16 5.81
N GLY A 83 8.75 0.01 4.64
CA GLY A 83 9.45 -0.57 3.48
C GLY A 83 8.79 -0.21 2.16
N PRO A 84 9.25 -0.77 1.03
CA PRO A 84 8.67 -0.51 -0.29
C PRO A 84 7.16 -0.76 -0.38
N TRP A 85 6.64 -1.70 0.39
CA TRP A 85 5.20 -2.00 0.52
C TRP A 85 4.37 -0.83 1.06
N THR A 86 4.99 0.08 1.82
CA THR A 86 4.36 1.32 2.33
C THR A 86 4.01 2.24 1.16
N ASP A 87 4.96 2.46 0.27
CA ASP A 87 4.76 3.26 -0.93
C ASP A 87 3.82 2.57 -1.95
N VAL A 88 3.81 1.22 -1.99
CA VAL A 88 2.85 0.46 -2.82
C VAL A 88 1.41 0.77 -2.41
N TYR A 89 1.11 0.78 -1.11
CA TYR A 89 -0.21 1.17 -0.61
C TYR A 89 -0.57 2.59 -1.04
N ALA A 90 0.31 3.55 -0.77
CA ALA A 90 0.08 4.97 -1.04
C ALA A 90 -0.09 5.25 -2.56
N MET A 91 0.67 4.56 -3.41
CA MET A 91 0.53 4.64 -4.86
C MET A 91 -0.82 4.05 -5.33
N ALA A 92 -1.22 2.90 -4.79
CA ALA A 92 -2.52 2.30 -5.13
C ALA A 92 -3.69 3.19 -4.70
N ALA A 93 -3.62 3.78 -3.51
CA ALA A 93 -4.60 4.76 -3.02
C ALA A 93 -4.65 6.01 -3.91
N THR A 94 -3.49 6.48 -4.38
CA THR A 94 -3.39 7.59 -5.33
C THR A 94 -4.03 7.25 -6.66
N ILE A 95 -3.77 6.06 -7.22
CA ILE A 95 -4.40 5.58 -8.46
C ILE A 95 -5.92 5.48 -8.28
N TYR A 96 -6.39 4.90 -7.16
CA TYR A 96 -7.81 4.80 -6.85
C TYR A 96 -8.48 6.18 -6.87
N TYR A 97 -7.91 7.14 -6.12
CA TYR A 97 -8.42 8.51 -6.08
C TYR A 97 -8.41 9.19 -7.45
N CYS A 98 -7.30 9.11 -8.19
CA CYS A 98 -7.19 9.72 -9.52
C CYS A 98 -8.17 9.12 -10.55
N CYS A 99 -8.52 7.84 -10.40
CA CYS A 99 -9.49 7.18 -11.29
C CYS A 99 -10.94 7.46 -10.92
N THR A 100 -11.24 7.64 -9.64
CA THR A 100 -12.62 7.69 -9.13
C THR A 100 -13.06 9.07 -8.66
N GLY A 101 -12.11 9.94 -8.30
CA GLY A 101 -12.37 11.20 -7.61
C GLY A 101 -12.81 11.02 -6.14
N ILE A 102 -12.83 9.78 -5.64
CA ILE A 102 -13.30 9.45 -4.28
C ILE A 102 -12.10 9.12 -3.42
N LEU A 103 -11.97 9.83 -2.28
CA LEU A 103 -10.93 9.56 -1.29
C LEU A 103 -11.15 8.15 -0.68
N PRO A 104 -10.13 7.27 -0.70
CA PRO A 104 -10.25 5.99 -0.03
C PRO A 104 -10.49 6.18 1.48
N PRO A 105 -11.23 5.28 2.14
CA PRO A 105 -11.32 5.30 3.59
C PRO A 105 -9.95 5.13 4.23
N THR A 106 -9.73 5.75 5.40
CA THR A 106 -8.41 5.70 6.05
C THR A 106 -8.04 4.27 6.46
N ALA A 107 -6.75 3.97 6.51
CA ALA A 107 -6.28 2.65 6.94
C ALA A 107 -6.75 2.34 8.39
N VAL A 108 -6.94 3.36 9.22
CA VAL A 108 -7.43 3.23 10.60
C VAL A 108 -8.90 2.81 10.61
N ASP A 109 -9.75 3.48 9.81
CA ASP A 109 -11.18 3.13 9.73
C ASP A 109 -11.37 1.73 9.16
N ARG A 110 -10.57 1.35 8.15
CA ARG A 110 -10.60 0.04 7.50
C ARG A 110 -10.20 -1.14 8.38
N ILE A 111 -9.53 -0.90 9.50
CA ILE A 111 -9.27 -1.95 10.51
C ILE A 111 -10.57 -2.34 11.21
N VAL A 112 -11.44 -1.37 11.46
CA VAL A 112 -12.71 -1.57 12.16
C VAL A 112 -13.76 -2.12 11.20
N ASP A 113 -13.89 -1.49 10.04
CA ASP A 113 -14.81 -1.89 8.98
C ASP A 113 -14.19 -1.51 7.61
N ASP A 114 -13.85 -2.53 6.81
CA ASP A 114 -13.24 -2.29 5.51
C ASP A 114 -14.29 -1.92 4.47
N THR A 115 -14.54 -0.62 4.39
CA THR A 115 -15.52 -0.01 3.47
C THR A 115 -14.92 0.35 2.10
N LEU A 116 -13.72 -0.13 1.76
CA LEU A 116 -13.14 0.07 0.43
C LEU A 116 -13.97 -0.69 -0.62
N THR A 117 -14.55 0.03 -1.56
CA THR A 117 -15.48 -0.53 -2.56
C THR A 117 -15.06 -0.24 -3.99
N CYS A 118 -15.45 -1.13 -4.91
CA CYS A 118 -15.30 -0.88 -6.35
C CYS A 118 -16.20 0.27 -6.78
N GLN A 119 -15.61 1.28 -7.41
CA GLN A 119 -16.33 2.43 -7.92
C GLN A 119 -16.69 2.23 -9.41
N PRO A 120 -17.76 2.86 -9.93
CA PRO A 120 -18.24 2.65 -11.30
C PRO A 120 -17.22 2.94 -12.41
N LEU A 121 -16.20 3.75 -12.12
CA LEU A 121 -15.13 4.10 -13.08
C LEU A 121 -13.99 3.08 -13.13
N LEU A 122 -14.01 2.06 -12.26
CA LEU A 122 -13.07 0.96 -12.24
C LEU A 122 -13.76 -0.34 -12.68
N THR A 123 -13.05 -1.15 -13.47
CA THR A 123 -13.46 -2.55 -13.64
C THR A 123 -13.16 -3.33 -12.36
N GLN A 124 -13.90 -4.43 -12.13
CA GLN A 124 -13.65 -5.28 -10.95
C GLN A 124 -12.19 -5.74 -10.89
N ALA A 125 -11.61 -6.14 -12.01
CA ALA A 125 -10.21 -6.57 -12.04
C ALA A 125 -9.22 -5.45 -11.72
N GLN A 126 -9.48 -4.21 -12.11
CA GLN A 126 -8.67 -3.05 -11.70
C GLN A 126 -8.80 -2.79 -10.20
N PHE A 127 -10.03 -2.85 -9.69
CA PHE A 127 -10.28 -2.70 -8.27
C PHE A 127 -9.59 -3.79 -7.45
N ASP A 128 -9.66 -5.06 -7.87
CA ASP A 128 -9.03 -6.19 -7.15
C ASP A 128 -7.51 -6.00 -7.01
N VAL A 129 -6.84 -5.51 -8.06
CA VAL A 129 -5.40 -5.17 -8.00
C VAL A 129 -5.16 -4.04 -7.00
N LEU A 130 -5.95 -2.96 -7.04
CA LEU A 130 -5.80 -1.84 -6.13
C LEU A 130 -6.09 -2.25 -4.68
N ALA A 131 -7.16 -3.00 -4.45
CA ALA A 131 -7.54 -3.50 -3.13
C ALA A 131 -6.44 -4.43 -2.55
N TYR A 132 -5.85 -5.28 -3.38
CA TYR A 132 -4.71 -6.12 -2.97
C TYR A 132 -3.50 -5.27 -2.55
N CYS A 133 -3.14 -4.24 -3.35
CA CYS A 133 -2.06 -3.32 -3.02
C CYS A 133 -2.38 -2.47 -1.77
N MET A 134 -3.66 -2.22 -1.51
CA MET A 134 -4.15 -1.48 -0.34
C MET A 134 -4.54 -2.41 0.82
N SER A 135 -4.12 -3.69 0.85
CA SER A 135 -4.33 -4.57 2.00
C SER A 135 -3.86 -3.90 3.28
N ILE A 136 -4.63 -4.01 4.37
CA ILE A 136 -4.30 -3.35 5.65
C ILE A 136 -2.98 -3.89 6.20
N ARG A 137 -2.78 -5.21 6.15
CA ARG A 137 -1.53 -5.85 6.58
C ARG A 137 -0.47 -5.76 5.50
N ALA A 138 0.70 -5.22 5.84
CA ALA A 138 1.83 -5.03 4.93
C ALA A 138 2.34 -6.35 4.31
N GLU A 139 2.28 -7.46 5.06
CA GLU A 139 2.66 -8.78 4.56
C GLU A 139 1.79 -9.29 3.41
N ASN A 140 0.55 -8.81 3.32
CA ASN A 140 -0.41 -9.19 2.27
C ASN A 140 -0.32 -8.31 1.02
N ARG A 141 0.60 -7.35 0.96
CA ARG A 141 0.78 -6.46 -0.20
C ARG A 141 1.90 -6.95 -1.12
N PRO A 142 1.93 -6.48 -2.38
CA PRO A 142 3.12 -6.59 -3.22
C PRO A 142 4.33 -6.01 -2.50
N LYS A 143 5.48 -6.66 -2.64
CA LYS A 143 6.69 -6.31 -1.87
C LYS A 143 7.39 -5.05 -2.39
N ASN A 144 7.14 -4.65 -3.63
CA ASN A 144 7.77 -3.50 -4.29
C ASN A 144 6.94 -2.97 -5.46
N MET A 145 7.36 -1.83 -6.01
CA MET A 145 6.72 -1.17 -7.15
C MET A 145 6.78 -1.99 -8.44
N THR A 146 7.82 -2.81 -8.65
CA THR A 146 7.92 -3.69 -9.81
C THR A 146 6.80 -4.73 -9.84
N ALA A 147 6.45 -5.29 -8.67
CA ALA A 147 5.33 -6.21 -8.56
C ALA A 147 3.98 -5.54 -8.87
N LEU A 148 3.78 -4.30 -8.41
CA LEU A 148 2.60 -3.49 -8.76
C LEU A 148 2.51 -3.28 -10.28
N LEU A 149 3.61 -2.88 -10.93
CA LEU A 149 3.64 -2.68 -12.39
C LEU A 149 3.28 -3.96 -13.16
N GLN A 150 3.83 -5.09 -12.77
CA GLN A 150 3.56 -6.37 -13.41
C GLN A 150 2.09 -6.77 -13.34
N MET A 151 1.41 -6.49 -12.22
CA MET A 151 -0.02 -6.75 -12.07
C MET A 151 -0.87 -5.78 -12.88
N ALA A 152 -0.46 -4.52 -12.94
CA ALA A 152 -1.17 -3.47 -13.65
C ALA A 152 -1.10 -3.59 -15.18
N VAL A 153 -0.03 -4.18 -15.72
CA VAL A 153 0.24 -4.34 -17.16
C VAL A 153 -0.26 -5.69 -17.70
N ARG A 154 -0.57 -6.66 -16.84
CA ARG A 154 -1.08 -7.96 -17.33
C ARG A 154 -2.38 -7.76 -18.13
N PRO A 155 -2.44 -8.22 -19.40
CA PRO A 155 -3.70 -8.23 -20.12
C PRO A 155 -4.69 -9.12 -19.36
N GLN A 156 -5.88 -8.60 -19.13
CA GLN A 156 -6.97 -9.27 -18.40
C GLN A 156 -7.46 -10.48 -19.20
N GLY A 157 -6.88 -11.65 -18.96
CA GLY A 157 -7.21 -12.88 -19.70
C GLY A 157 -6.77 -14.17 -19.00
N GLY A 158 -6.24 -14.10 -17.79
CA GLY A 158 -5.88 -15.28 -17.01
C GLY A 158 -6.39 -15.17 -15.58
N GLN A 159 -7.25 -16.10 -15.18
CA GLN A 159 -7.69 -16.27 -13.80
C GLN A 159 -6.45 -16.45 -12.92
N ALA A 160 -6.08 -15.40 -12.20
CA ALA A 160 -5.20 -15.57 -11.05
C ALA A 160 -6.04 -16.21 -9.94
N GLU A 161 -5.78 -17.48 -9.67
CA GLU A 161 -6.33 -18.16 -8.49
C GLU A 161 -5.96 -17.33 -7.25
N PRO A 162 -6.93 -16.93 -6.42
CA PRO A 162 -6.62 -16.21 -5.19
C PRO A 162 -5.69 -17.07 -4.32
N PRO A 163 -4.72 -16.49 -3.61
CA PRO A 163 -3.84 -17.25 -2.74
C PRO A 163 -4.71 -18.06 -1.77
N ARG A 164 -4.53 -19.40 -1.81
CA ARG A 164 -5.25 -20.34 -0.95
C ARG A 164 -5.14 -19.86 0.50
N ALA A 165 -6.30 -19.64 1.13
CA ALA A 165 -6.37 -19.35 2.56
C ALA A 165 -5.53 -20.39 3.32
N VAL A 166 -4.57 -19.91 4.11
CA VAL A 166 -3.79 -20.73 5.02
C VAL A 166 -4.79 -21.36 6.00
N PRO A 167 -4.82 -22.69 6.17
CA PRO A 167 -5.76 -23.32 7.08
C PRO A 167 -5.51 -22.80 8.51
N THR A 168 -6.57 -22.30 9.11
CA THR A 168 -6.58 -21.88 10.51
C THR A 168 -6.14 -23.06 11.38
N PRO A 169 -5.17 -22.87 12.30
CA PRO A 169 -4.79 -23.94 13.21
C PRO A 169 -6.00 -24.37 14.05
N PRO A 170 -6.16 -25.69 14.34
CA PRO A 170 -7.30 -26.20 15.09
C PRO A 170 -7.34 -25.54 16.48
N GLN A 171 -8.53 -25.06 16.84
CA GLN A 171 -8.80 -24.52 18.18
C GLN A 171 -8.59 -25.64 19.23
N PRO A 172 -8.04 -25.32 20.42
CA PRO A 172 -7.91 -26.29 21.49
C PRO A 172 -9.29 -26.85 21.87
N VAL A 173 -9.44 -28.15 21.85
CA VAL A 173 -10.65 -28.85 22.28
C VAL A 173 -10.77 -28.67 23.80
N GLU A 174 -11.78 -27.95 24.26
CA GLU A 174 -12.14 -27.91 25.68
C GLU A 174 -12.44 -29.32 26.18
N THR A 175 -11.64 -29.82 27.09
CA THR A 175 -11.87 -31.05 27.81
C THR A 175 -13.07 -30.89 28.72
N VAL A 176 -14.17 -31.50 28.35
CA VAL A 176 -15.37 -31.62 29.19
C VAL A 176 -15.00 -32.44 30.43
N LYS A 177 -15.01 -31.76 31.59
CA LYS A 177 -14.85 -32.38 32.90
C LYS A 177 -16.05 -33.28 33.19
N ALA A 178 -15.81 -34.57 33.43
CA ALA A 178 -16.85 -35.51 33.87
C ALA A 178 -17.40 -35.12 35.25
N PRO A 179 -18.69 -35.38 35.53
CA PRO A 179 -19.30 -35.09 36.83
C PRO A 179 -18.83 -36.07 37.92
N PRO A 180 -18.75 -35.63 39.17
CA PRO A 180 -18.36 -36.52 40.30
C PRO A 180 -19.48 -37.50 40.65
N ARG A 181 -19.06 -38.70 41.05
CA ARG A 181 -19.93 -39.73 41.66
C ARG A 181 -20.28 -39.40 43.09
#